data_11fd41fc9f4dd399fae809ca861d02ff
#
_entry.id   11fd41fc9f4dd399fae809ca861d02ff
#
_cell.length_a   1.000
_cell.length_b   1.000
_cell.length_c   1.000
_cell.angle_alpha   90.00
_cell.angle_beta   90.00
_cell.angle_gamma   90.00
#
_symmetry.space_group_name_H-M   'P 1'
#
loop_
_entity.id
_entity.type
_entity.pdbx_description
1 polymer ?
#
loop_
_entity_poly.entity_id
_entity_poly.type
_entity_poly.pdbx_seq_one_letter_code
_entity_poly.pdbx_strand_id
1 'polypeptide(L)'
;MSVLLREISFSYGEKKILDKISLTVREKEHIGILGVSGCGKSTLLKILAGLYPVKEGFCEVAGECAPEGIRKQVAMVMQTPGLFPLPIRENITCGHPMAEEKVWEAVRAAQLEEWVRELPDGLDSLVGERGGNLSGGQAQRIAIARAIAKDAPVVLLDEPTSALDGEMAEALLRAMDRLTEGKTVIHVTHREETIQNYDRILVLKEGKLFEKES
;
A
#
# COMPACT_ATOMS: atom_id res chain seq x y z
N MET A 1 -16.70 -8.13 7.78
CA MET A 1 -16.58 -6.90 6.96
C MET A 1 -15.23 -6.31 7.30
N SER A 2 -14.40 -6.03 6.30
CA SER A 2 -13.02 -5.59 6.54
C SER A 2 -12.88 -4.06 6.43
N VAL A 3 -13.66 -3.43 5.53
CA VAL A 3 -13.66 -1.97 5.37
C VAL A 3 -15.08 -1.47 5.17
N LEU A 4 -15.44 -0.40 5.87
CA LEU A 4 -16.71 0.29 5.73
C LEU A 4 -16.50 1.80 5.68
N LEU A 5 -16.85 2.41 4.57
CA LEU A 5 -16.99 3.86 4.41
C LEU A 5 -18.47 4.23 4.22
N ARG A 6 -18.93 5.25 4.91
CA ARG A 6 -20.29 5.81 4.71
C ARG A 6 -20.19 7.31 4.54
N GLU A 7 -20.59 7.79 3.38
CA GLU A 7 -20.69 9.21 3.01
C GLU A 7 -19.45 10.05 3.33
N ILE A 8 -18.26 9.49 3.11
CA ILE A 8 -16.99 10.19 3.34
C ILE A 8 -16.86 11.36 2.37
N SER A 9 -16.72 12.56 2.90
CA SER A 9 -16.38 13.76 2.16
C SER A 9 -15.04 14.31 2.64
N PHE A 10 -14.20 14.78 1.70
CA PHE A 10 -12.89 15.33 2.02
C PHE A 10 -12.53 16.49 1.09
N SER A 11 -11.93 17.54 1.66
CA SER A 11 -11.49 18.73 0.92
C SER A 11 -10.09 19.16 1.36
N TYR A 12 -9.31 19.68 0.42
CA TYR A 12 -8.11 20.48 0.71
C TYR A 12 -8.48 21.96 0.61
N GLY A 13 -8.59 22.64 1.75
CA GLY A 13 -9.14 23.98 1.80
C GLY A 13 -10.58 23.99 1.24
N GLU A 14 -10.83 24.83 0.24
CA GLU A 14 -12.14 24.93 -0.41
C GLU A 14 -12.37 23.88 -1.50
N LYS A 15 -11.30 23.22 -1.96
CA LYS A 15 -11.40 22.24 -3.06
C LYS A 15 -11.87 20.87 -2.55
N LYS A 16 -13.11 20.50 -2.86
CA LYS A 16 -13.65 19.16 -2.58
C LYS A 16 -12.95 18.13 -3.47
N ILE A 17 -12.46 17.05 -2.87
CA ILE A 17 -11.74 15.96 -3.54
C ILE A 17 -12.57 14.68 -3.53
N LEU A 18 -13.21 14.35 -2.41
CA LEU A 18 -14.12 13.23 -2.26
C LEU A 18 -15.48 13.76 -1.84
N ASP A 19 -16.55 13.23 -2.42
CA ASP A 19 -17.92 13.65 -2.20
C ASP A 19 -18.83 12.47 -1.92
N LYS A 20 -19.16 12.28 -0.63
CA LYS A 20 -20.06 11.23 -0.12
C LYS A 20 -19.68 9.81 -0.59
N ILE A 21 -18.37 9.48 -0.52
CA ILE A 21 -17.90 8.15 -0.83
C ILE A 21 -18.47 7.14 0.15
N SER A 22 -19.12 6.11 -0.37
CA SER A 22 -19.55 4.93 0.38
C SER A 22 -18.93 3.69 -0.26
N LEU A 23 -18.33 2.83 0.55
CA LEU A 23 -17.65 1.62 0.11
C LEU A 23 -17.72 0.56 1.21
N THR A 24 -18.04 -0.65 0.81
CA THR A 24 -17.98 -1.83 1.68
C THR A 24 -17.05 -2.84 1.04
N VAL A 25 -16.07 -3.35 1.81
CA VAL A 25 -15.14 -4.39 1.40
C VAL A 25 -15.25 -5.57 2.36
N ARG A 26 -15.38 -6.78 1.81
CA ARG A 26 -15.41 -8.01 2.60
C ARG A 26 -14.00 -8.43 3.01
N GLU A 27 -13.91 -9.32 3.99
CA GLU A 27 -12.63 -9.93 4.33
C GLU A 27 -12.08 -10.73 3.15
N LYS A 28 -10.79 -10.54 2.90
CA LYS A 28 -10.02 -11.17 1.80
C LYS A 28 -10.53 -10.80 0.39
N GLU A 29 -11.39 -9.81 0.26
CA GLU A 29 -11.81 -9.27 -1.03
C GLU A 29 -10.70 -8.38 -1.60
N HIS A 30 -10.42 -8.52 -2.90
CA HIS A 30 -9.50 -7.67 -3.65
C HIS A 30 -10.30 -6.67 -4.50
N ILE A 31 -10.14 -5.38 -4.23
CA ILE A 31 -10.81 -4.31 -4.96
C ILE A 31 -9.78 -3.45 -5.71
N GLY A 32 -10.02 -3.28 -7.01
CA GLY A 32 -9.32 -2.33 -7.83
C GLY A 32 -10.06 -1.01 -7.94
N ILE A 33 -9.38 0.13 -7.83
CA ILE A 33 -9.97 1.46 -8.03
C ILE A 33 -9.22 2.17 -9.15
N LEU A 34 -9.88 2.33 -10.28
CA LEU A 34 -9.39 3.08 -11.43
C LEU A 34 -9.70 4.56 -11.30
N GLY A 35 -8.88 5.39 -11.91
CA GLY A 35 -9.15 6.81 -12.03
C GLY A 35 -7.96 7.57 -12.59
N VAL A 36 -8.23 8.72 -13.21
CA VAL A 36 -7.20 9.61 -13.75
C VAL A 36 -6.31 10.18 -12.63
N SER A 37 -5.12 10.64 -12.98
CA SER A 37 -4.24 11.30 -12.01
C SER A 37 -4.92 12.50 -11.38
N GLY A 38 -4.79 12.65 -10.05
CA GLY A 38 -5.37 13.76 -9.29
C GLY A 38 -6.88 13.65 -8.99
N CYS A 39 -7.56 12.55 -9.34
CA CYS A 39 -9.01 12.39 -9.04
C CYS A 39 -9.32 12.06 -7.56
N GLY A 40 -8.30 11.87 -6.70
CA GLY A 40 -8.50 11.61 -5.26
C GLY A 40 -8.13 10.21 -4.77
N LYS A 41 -7.59 9.31 -5.61
CA LYS A 41 -7.22 7.91 -5.25
C LYS A 41 -6.31 7.84 -4.02
N SER A 42 -5.17 8.53 -4.06
CA SER A 42 -4.23 8.55 -2.92
C SER A 42 -4.83 9.22 -1.67
N THR A 43 -5.75 10.18 -1.85
CA THR A 43 -6.49 10.80 -0.73
C THR A 43 -7.40 9.78 -0.06
N LEU A 44 -8.13 8.99 -0.84
CA LEU A 44 -8.98 7.90 -0.33
C LEU A 44 -8.15 6.86 0.44
N LEU A 45 -7.01 6.42 -0.12
CA LEU A 45 -6.11 5.50 0.58
C LEU A 45 -5.55 6.08 1.88
N LYS A 46 -5.20 7.38 1.92
CA LYS A 46 -4.71 8.03 3.14
C LYS A 46 -5.77 8.11 4.23
N ILE A 47 -7.04 8.27 3.86
CA ILE A 47 -8.18 8.19 4.81
C ILE A 47 -8.29 6.75 5.36
N LEU A 48 -8.30 5.75 4.47
CA LEU A 48 -8.34 4.34 4.84
C LEU A 48 -7.13 3.88 5.68
N ALA A 49 -5.99 4.53 5.51
CA ALA A 49 -4.79 4.29 6.31
C ALA A 49 -4.79 5.02 7.66
N GLY A 50 -5.84 5.80 8.00
CA GLY A 50 -5.87 6.61 9.21
C GLY A 50 -4.83 7.74 9.24
N LEU A 51 -4.36 8.18 8.05
CA LEU A 51 -3.41 9.29 7.92
C LEU A 51 -4.11 10.64 7.79
N TYR A 52 -5.33 10.65 7.28
CA TYR A 52 -6.17 11.84 7.21
C TYR A 52 -7.41 11.68 8.08
N PRO A 53 -7.77 12.73 8.86
CA PRO A 53 -8.93 12.68 9.72
C PRO A 53 -10.21 12.68 8.89
N VAL A 54 -11.16 11.85 9.29
CA VAL A 54 -12.53 11.85 8.77
C VAL A 54 -13.30 12.94 9.52
N LYS A 55 -13.69 14.00 8.81
CA LYS A 55 -14.51 15.10 9.36
C LYS A 55 -15.99 14.93 9.06
N GLU A 56 -16.32 14.31 7.93
CA GLU A 56 -17.67 14.03 7.48
C GLU A 56 -17.80 12.57 7.06
N GLY A 57 -18.83 11.90 7.51
CA GLY A 57 -19.08 10.48 7.26
C GLY A 57 -18.49 9.56 8.34
N PHE A 58 -18.36 8.28 8.01
CA PHE A 58 -17.90 7.23 8.91
C PHE A 58 -16.89 6.31 8.21
N CYS A 59 -15.79 5.99 8.89
CA CYS A 59 -14.74 5.08 8.40
C CYS A 59 -14.42 4.04 9.47
N GLU A 60 -14.51 2.76 9.10
CA GLU A 60 -14.09 1.61 9.90
C GLU A 60 -13.20 0.71 9.05
N VAL A 61 -12.07 0.27 9.61
CA VAL A 61 -11.15 -0.66 8.96
C VAL A 61 -10.79 -1.76 9.95
N ALA A 62 -11.11 -3.01 9.60
CA ALA A 62 -10.89 -4.20 10.43
C ALA A 62 -11.38 -4.04 11.87
N GLY A 63 -12.58 -3.43 12.05
CA GLY A 63 -13.21 -3.21 13.35
C GLY A 63 -12.72 -1.96 14.09
N GLU A 64 -11.79 -1.20 13.52
CA GLU A 64 -11.22 -0.01 14.13
C GLU A 64 -11.74 1.26 13.46
N CYS A 65 -12.15 2.25 14.26
CA CYS A 65 -12.62 3.55 13.78
C CYS A 65 -11.65 4.69 14.13
N ALA A 66 -10.87 4.53 15.19
CA ALA A 66 -9.87 5.50 15.59
C ALA A 66 -8.65 5.45 14.66
N PRO A 67 -8.09 6.60 14.23
CA PRO A 67 -6.94 6.61 13.31
C PRO A 67 -5.75 5.77 13.78
N GLU A 68 -5.49 5.73 15.08
CA GLU A 68 -4.40 4.94 15.67
C GLU A 68 -4.66 3.43 15.59
N GLY A 69 -5.90 2.99 15.81
CA GLY A 69 -6.34 1.62 15.62
C GLY A 69 -6.25 1.21 14.16
N ILE A 70 -6.79 2.04 13.26
CA ILE A 70 -6.74 1.82 11.81
C ILE A 70 -5.29 1.63 11.34
N ARG A 71 -4.35 2.50 11.78
CA ARG A 71 -2.94 2.38 11.39
C ARG A 71 -2.31 1.04 11.79
N LYS A 72 -2.78 0.37 12.82
CA LYS A 72 -2.31 -0.97 13.20
C LYS A 72 -2.84 -2.06 12.27
N GLN A 73 -4.03 -1.88 11.71
CA GLN A 73 -4.72 -2.84 10.86
C GLN A 73 -4.38 -2.73 9.38
N VAL A 74 -3.61 -1.72 8.97
CA VAL A 74 -3.36 -1.41 7.55
C VAL A 74 -1.88 -1.45 7.24
N ALA A 75 -1.47 -2.14 6.19
CA ALA A 75 -0.18 -1.98 5.53
C ALA A 75 -0.39 -1.20 4.23
N MET A 76 0.44 -0.19 3.97
CA MET A 76 0.33 0.64 2.77
C MET A 76 1.63 0.67 1.99
N VAL A 77 1.54 0.40 0.70
CA VAL A 77 2.63 0.56 -0.27
C VAL A 77 2.28 1.75 -1.16
N MET A 78 3.11 2.79 -1.10
CA MET A 78 2.91 4.03 -1.86
C MET A 78 3.62 3.97 -3.21
N GLN A 79 3.17 4.77 -4.16
CA GLN A 79 3.77 4.95 -5.49
C GLN A 79 5.27 5.32 -5.39
N THR A 80 5.60 6.24 -4.50
CA THR A 80 7.00 6.56 -4.17
C THR A 80 7.30 5.96 -2.81
N PRO A 81 8.22 4.98 -2.71
CA PRO A 81 8.57 4.36 -1.44
C PRO A 81 9.21 5.39 -0.51
N GLY A 82 8.60 5.62 0.63
CA GLY A 82 9.15 6.46 1.69
C GLY A 82 10.20 5.67 2.47
N LEU A 83 11.45 5.70 2.02
CA LEU A 83 12.56 5.10 2.75
C LEU A 83 13.29 6.14 3.60
N PHE A 84 13.77 5.69 4.74
CA PHE A 84 14.55 6.51 5.66
C PHE A 84 16.06 6.29 5.41
N PRO A 85 16.93 7.28 5.67
CA PRO A 85 18.39 7.11 5.62
C PRO A 85 18.87 6.31 6.83
N LEU A 86 18.42 5.08 6.93
CA LEU A 86 18.64 4.12 8.00
C LEU A 86 18.99 2.77 7.39
N PRO A 87 19.51 1.79 8.17
CA PRO A 87 19.72 0.43 7.71
C PRO A 87 18.49 -0.19 7.05
N ILE A 88 18.70 -1.15 6.14
CA ILE A 88 17.61 -1.92 5.49
C ILE A 88 16.71 -2.54 6.55
N ARG A 89 17.30 -3.14 7.61
CA ARG A 89 16.59 -3.68 8.77
C ARG A 89 15.61 -2.67 9.37
N GLU A 90 16.09 -1.48 9.66
CA GLU A 90 15.29 -0.41 10.26
C GLU A 90 14.17 0.08 9.32
N ASN A 91 14.47 0.10 8.02
CA ASN A 91 13.45 0.41 7.01
C ASN A 91 12.34 -0.63 6.95
N ILE A 92 12.64 -1.90 7.19
CA ILE A 92 11.65 -3.00 7.19
C ILE A 92 10.86 -3.00 8.50
N THR A 93 11.53 -2.91 9.64
CA THR A 93 10.90 -3.02 10.97
C THR A 93 10.27 -1.73 11.46
N CYS A 94 10.60 -0.58 10.84
CA CYS A 94 10.23 0.76 11.34
C CYS A 94 10.60 0.98 12.82
N GLY A 95 11.76 0.43 13.25
CA GLY A 95 12.24 0.53 14.62
C GLY A 95 11.51 -0.36 15.64
N HIS A 96 10.57 -1.19 15.22
CA HIS A 96 9.92 -2.15 16.12
C HIS A 96 10.81 -3.37 16.34
N PRO A 97 10.90 -3.89 17.57
CA PRO A 97 11.61 -5.14 17.86
C PRO A 97 11.01 -6.30 17.02
N MET A 98 11.87 -6.97 16.25
CA MET A 98 11.48 -8.09 15.41
C MET A 98 12.60 -9.14 15.40
N ALA A 99 12.24 -10.42 15.47
CA ALA A 99 13.21 -11.51 15.34
C ALA A 99 13.86 -11.46 13.94
N GLU A 100 15.15 -11.73 13.87
CA GLU A 100 15.92 -11.65 12.63
C GLU A 100 15.34 -12.57 11.53
N GLU A 101 14.88 -13.76 11.92
CA GLU A 101 14.24 -14.71 11.01
C GLU A 101 13.03 -14.09 10.30
N LYS A 102 12.18 -13.32 11.01
CA LYS A 102 11.02 -12.63 10.44
C LYS A 102 11.44 -11.52 9.48
N VAL A 103 12.53 -10.81 9.76
CA VAL A 103 13.06 -9.81 8.84
C VAL A 103 13.52 -10.49 7.55
N TRP A 104 14.25 -11.62 7.65
CA TRP A 104 14.67 -12.39 6.49
C TRP A 104 13.50 -13.03 5.73
N GLU A 105 12.44 -13.46 6.42
CA GLU A 105 11.20 -13.91 5.77
C GLU A 105 10.58 -12.80 4.90
N ALA A 106 10.49 -11.58 5.43
CA ALA A 106 9.98 -10.44 4.67
C ALA A 106 10.89 -10.09 3.48
N VAL A 107 12.21 -10.15 3.66
CA VAL A 107 13.21 -9.92 2.60
C VAL A 107 13.09 -10.96 1.49
N ARG A 108 12.96 -12.25 1.82
CA ARG A 108 12.74 -13.33 0.86
C ARG A 108 11.42 -13.15 0.10
N ALA A 109 10.34 -12.91 0.83
CA ALA A 109 9.02 -12.69 0.24
C ALA A 109 9.00 -11.48 -0.71
N ALA A 110 9.77 -10.44 -0.40
CA ALA A 110 9.95 -9.26 -1.25
C ALA A 110 10.99 -9.45 -2.38
N GLN A 111 11.52 -10.67 -2.59
CA GLN A 111 12.51 -10.97 -3.64
C GLN A 111 13.78 -10.12 -3.53
N LEU A 112 14.29 -9.90 -2.32
CA LEU A 112 15.47 -9.08 -2.03
C LEU A 112 16.65 -9.86 -1.47
N GLU A 113 16.49 -11.17 -1.16
CA GLU A 113 17.47 -11.93 -0.37
C GLU A 113 18.86 -11.95 -1.04
N GLU A 114 18.95 -12.29 -2.32
CA GLU A 114 20.23 -12.36 -3.04
C GLU A 114 20.94 -11.01 -2.99
N TRP A 115 20.22 -9.95 -3.36
CA TRP A 115 20.78 -8.60 -3.35
C TRP A 115 21.24 -8.16 -1.96
N VAL A 116 20.45 -8.40 -0.90
CA VAL A 116 20.84 -8.02 0.47
C VAL A 116 22.05 -8.80 0.95
N ARG A 117 22.18 -10.09 0.57
CA ARG A 117 23.36 -10.92 0.92
C ARG A 117 24.63 -10.51 0.21
N GLU A 118 24.55 -9.86 -0.95
CA GLU A 118 25.69 -9.33 -1.70
C GLU A 118 26.20 -7.99 -1.12
N LEU A 119 25.40 -7.32 -0.28
CA LEU A 119 25.84 -6.08 0.36
C LEU A 119 26.86 -6.36 1.46
N PRO A 120 27.90 -5.50 1.62
CA PRO A 120 28.98 -5.71 2.62
C PRO A 120 28.44 -5.88 4.04
N ASP A 121 27.41 -5.10 4.42
CA ASP A 121 26.82 -5.10 5.76
C ASP A 121 25.44 -5.79 5.77
N GLY A 122 25.04 -6.46 4.68
CA GLY A 122 23.77 -7.18 4.59
C GLY A 122 22.57 -6.32 4.97
N LEU A 123 21.77 -6.77 5.96
CA LEU A 123 20.60 -6.04 6.49
C LEU A 123 20.98 -4.71 7.16
N ASP A 124 22.22 -4.56 7.60
CA ASP A 124 22.69 -3.34 8.30
C ASP A 124 23.27 -2.31 7.32
N SER A 125 23.26 -2.61 6.02
CA SER A 125 23.63 -1.67 4.96
C SER A 125 22.69 -0.46 4.98
N LEU A 126 23.29 0.74 4.98
CA LEU A 126 22.57 2.01 4.99
C LEU A 126 21.86 2.24 3.65
N VAL A 127 20.61 2.58 3.71
CA VAL A 127 19.87 3.16 2.59
C VAL A 127 20.25 4.64 2.52
N GLY A 128 20.88 5.08 1.41
CA GLY A 128 21.29 6.47 1.23
C GLY A 128 20.11 7.46 1.30
N GLU A 129 20.44 8.76 1.37
CA GLU A 129 19.43 9.81 1.43
C GLU A 129 18.39 9.62 0.30
N ARG A 130 17.13 9.43 0.69
CA ARG A 130 15.99 9.11 -0.20
C ARG A 130 16.14 7.84 -1.04
N GLY A 131 17.00 6.90 -0.64
CA GLY A 131 17.27 5.70 -1.42
C GLY A 131 18.24 5.92 -2.58
N GLY A 132 19.06 6.97 -2.55
CA GLY A 132 19.96 7.36 -3.65
C GLY A 132 20.95 6.30 -4.14
N ASN A 133 21.18 5.24 -3.36
CA ASN A 133 22.01 4.09 -3.73
C ASN A 133 21.18 2.87 -4.20
N LEU A 134 19.85 3.02 -4.34
CA LEU A 134 18.95 1.95 -4.71
C LEU A 134 18.34 2.19 -6.09
N SER A 135 18.13 1.11 -6.85
CA SER A 135 17.22 1.19 -8.00
C SER A 135 15.77 1.42 -7.51
N GLY A 136 14.93 2.00 -8.37
CA GLY A 136 13.50 2.19 -8.04
C GLY A 136 12.82 0.88 -7.63
N GLY A 137 13.19 -0.25 -8.27
CA GLY A 137 12.68 -1.57 -7.94
C GLY A 137 13.16 -2.09 -6.58
N GLN A 138 14.40 -1.84 -6.19
CA GLN A 138 14.90 -2.20 -4.87
C GLN A 138 14.19 -1.40 -3.78
N ALA A 139 14.07 -0.09 -3.97
CA ALA A 139 13.36 0.79 -3.05
C ALA A 139 11.89 0.35 -2.86
N GLN A 140 11.20 0.03 -3.95
CA GLN A 140 9.82 -0.44 -3.91
C GLN A 140 9.69 -1.79 -3.19
N ARG A 141 10.59 -2.74 -3.44
CA ARG A 141 10.59 -4.05 -2.77
C ARG A 141 10.94 -3.94 -1.28
N ILE A 142 11.77 -2.98 -0.85
CA ILE A 142 11.97 -2.70 0.59
C ILE A 142 10.65 -2.20 1.23
N ALA A 143 9.90 -1.33 0.55
CA ALA A 143 8.59 -0.90 1.05
C ALA A 143 7.59 -2.05 1.12
N ILE A 144 7.65 -3.01 0.18
CA ILE A 144 6.84 -4.23 0.23
C ILE A 144 7.29 -5.14 1.38
N ALA A 145 8.61 -5.33 1.59
CA ALA A 145 9.13 -6.09 2.73
C ALA A 145 8.65 -5.50 4.07
N ARG A 146 8.65 -4.17 4.20
CA ARG A 146 8.06 -3.46 5.35
C ARG A 146 6.58 -3.80 5.54
N ALA A 147 5.80 -3.81 4.45
CA ALA A 147 4.37 -4.12 4.49
C ALA A 147 4.12 -5.60 4.87
N ILE A 148 4.94 -6.53 4.37
CA ILE A 148 4.92 -7.95 4.72
C ILE A 148 5.27 -8.14 6.20
N ALA A 149 6.36 -7.53 6.67
CA ALA A 149 6.82 -7.62 8.06
C ALA A 149 5.77 -7.11 9.06
N LYS A 150 4.99 -6.10 8.66
CA LYS A 150 3.89 -5.57 9.46
C LYS A 150 2.73 -6.56 9.62
N ASP A 151 2.51 -7.44 8.65
CA ASP A 151 1.48 -8.48 8.62
C ASP A 151 0.05 -8.00 8.94
N ALA A 152 -0.33 -6.83 8.43
CA ALA A 152 -1.64 -6.26 8.64
C ALA A 152 -2.72 -6.97 7.81
N PRO A 153 -3.99 -7.08 8.30
CA PRO A 153 -5.08 -7.75 7.59
C PRO A 153 -5.56 -7.00 6.34
N VAL A 154 -5.33 -5.68 6.27
CA VAL A 154 -5.71 -4.84 5.14
C VAL A 154 -4.48 -4.27 4.46
N VAL A 155 -4.38 -4.45 3.15
CA VAL A 155 -3.29 -3.94 2.32
C VAL A 155 -3.82 -2.86 1.38
N LEU A 156 -3.19 -1.70 1.40
CA LEU A 156 -3.48 -0.57 0.51
C LEU A 156 -2.31 -0.38 -0.46
N LEU A 157 -2.61 -0.38 -1.76
CA LEU A 157 -1.62 -0.25 -2.83
C LEU A 157 -1.89 1.02 -3.65
N ASP A 158 -0.95 1.96 -3.65
CA ASP A 158 -1.02 3.21 -4.41
C ASP A 158 -0.04 3.16 -5.59
N GLU A 159 -0.52 2.70 -6.75
CA GLU A 159 0.25 2.60 -8.01
C GLU A 159 1.66 1.98 -7.87
N PRO A 160 1.84 0.84 -7.19
CA PRO A 160 3.16 0.33 -6.82
C PRO A 160 4.03 -0.10 -8.02
N THR A 161 3.44 -0.31 -9.20
CA THR A 161 4.11 -0.81 -10.41
C THR A 161 4.40 0.28 -11.45
N SER A 162 4.12 1.55 -11.17
CA SER A 162 4.13 2.63 -12.18
C SER A 162 5.50 2.95 -12.79
N ALA A 163 6.61 2.48 -12.21
CA ALA A 163 7.96 2.91 -12.57
C ALA A 163 8.91 1.78 -13.05
N LEU A 164 8.40 0.59 -13.40
CA LEU A 164 9.25 -0.57 -13.64
C LEU A 164 8.96 -1.29 -14.96
N ASP A 165 10.03 -1.63 -15.68
CA ASP A 165 10.02 -2.42 -16.91
C ASP A 165 10.80 -3.73 -16.76
N GLY A 166 10.42 -4.78 -17.51
CA GLY A 166 11.18 -6.03 -17.67
C GLY A 166 11.23 -6.92 -16.44
N GLU A 167 12.36 -7.58 -16.20
CA GLU A 167 12.56 -8.57 -15.12
C GLU A 167 12.32 -8.01 -13.72
N MET A 168 12.58 -6.70 -13.51
CA MET A 168 12.30 -6.03 -12.24
C MET A 168 10.79 -5.94 -11.96
N ALA A 169 9.96 -5.87 -12.99
CA ALA A 169 8.51 -5.88 -12.84
C ALA A 169 8.00 -7.25 -12.36
N GLU A 170 8.55 -8.36 -12.88
CA GLU A 170 8.16 -9.70 -12.44
C GLU A 170 8.50 -9.96 -10.96
N ALA A 171 9.71 -9.57 -10.52
CA ALA A 171 10.08 -9.73 -9.12
C ALA A 171 9.17 -8.90 -8.19
N LEU A 172 8.78 -7.69 -8.64
CA LEU A 172 7.83 -6.87 -7.90
C LEU A 172 6.44 -7.50 -7.84
N LEU A 173 5.94 -8.05 -8.95
CA LEU A 173 4.64 -8.73 -8.99
C LEU A 173 4.64 -9.94 -8.04
N ARG A 174 5.67 -10.79 -8.07
CA ARG A 174 5.80 -11.90 -7.11
C ARG A 174 5.83 -11.43 -5.65
N ALA A 175 6.48 -10.31 -5.36
CA ALA A 175 6.49 -9.73 -4.02
C ALA A 175 5.11 -9.20 -3.61
N MET A 176 4.37 -8.61 -4.54
CA MET A 176 3.00 -8.16 -4.32
C MET A 176 2.04 -9.33 -4.08
N ASP A 177 2.15 -10.42 -4.85
CA ASP A 177 1.34 -11.63 -4.66
C ASP A 177 1.53 -12.18 -3.23
N ARG A 178 2.78 -12.23 -2.75
CA ARG A 178 3.07 -12.64 -1.36
C ARG A 178 2.51 -11.68 -0.31
N LEU A 179 2.58 -10.37 -0.58
CA LEU A 179 2.02 -9.36 0.33
C LEU A 179 0.50 -9.49 0.46
N THR A 180 -0.19 -9.77 -0.65
CA THR A 180 -1.66 -9.76 -0.73
C THR A 180 -2.31 -11.11 -0.40
N GLU A 181 -1.53 -12.18 -0.30
CA GLU A 181 -2.02 -13.53 -0.03
C GLU A 181 -2.85 -13.60 1.26
N GLY A 182 -4.14 -13.94 1.13
CA GLY A 182 -5.08 -14.07 2.25
C GLY A 182 -5.46 -12.75 2.95
N LYS A 183 -5.13 -11.61 2.37
CA LYS A 183 -5.42 -10.27 2.90
C LYS A 183 -6.60 -9.62 2.17
N THR A 184 -7.19 -8.60 2.78
CA THR A 184 -8.10 -7.69 2.09
C THR A 184 -7.27 -6.63 1.37
N VAL A 185 -7.53 -6.40 0.08
CA VAL A 185 -6.70 -5.52 -0.76
C VAL A 185 -7.53 -4.41 -1.37
N ILE A 186 -7.03 -3.17 -1.27
CA ILE A 186 -7.53 -2.04 -2.04
C ILE A 186 -6.37 -1.47 -2.84
N HIS A 187 -6.42 -1.64 -4.15
CA HIS A 187 -5.39 -1.21 -5.09
C HIS A 187 -5.89 -0.07 -5.96
N VAL A 188 -5.31 1.10 -5.82
CA VAL A 188 -5.60 2.22 -6.72
C VAL A 188 -4.56 2.29 -7.82
N THR A 189 -5.02 2.45 -9.06
CA THR A 189 -4.17 2.48 -10.24
C THR A 189 -4.84 3.25 -11.38
N HIS A 190 -4.06 3.62 -12.39
CA HIS A 190 -4.56 4.06 -13.69
C HIS A 190 -4.39 2.96 -14.77
N ARG A 191 -3.80 1.80 -14.42
CA ARG A 191 -3.49 0.67 -15.29
C ARG A 191 -4.42 -0.50 -15.00
N GLU A 192 -5.41 -0.69 -15.87
CA GLU A 192 -6.45 -1.70 -15.68
C GLU A 192 -5.90 -3.14 -15.66
N GLU A 193 -4.86 -3.38 -16.47
CA GLU A 193 -4.22 -4.70 -16.55
C GLU A 193 -3.68 -5.21 -15.21
N THR A 194 -3.39 -4.32 -14.26
CA THR A 194 -2.86 -4.70 -12.94
C THR A 194 -3.92 -5.20 -11.96
N ILE A 195 -5.20 -4.98 -12.26
CA ILE A 195 -6.34 -5.30 -11.38
C ILE A 195 -7.44 -6.11 -12.08
N GLN A 196 -7.20 -6.59 -13.30
CA GLN A 196 -8.21 -7.32 -14.09
C GLN A 196 -8.74 -8.61 -13.42
N ASN A 197 -7.94 -9.23 -12.52
CA ASN A 197 -8.30 -10.44 -11.80
C ASN A 197 -8.83 -10.16 -10.37
N TYR A 198 -9.14 -8.90 -10.04
CA TYR A 198 -9.68 -8.55 -8.73
C TYR A 198 -11.19 -8.84 -8.68
N ASP A 199 -11.71 -9.10 -7.47
CA ASP A 199 -13.12 -9.44 -7.25
C ASP A 199 -14.08 -8.35 -7.71
N ARG A 200 -13.67 -7.07 -7.56
CA ARG A 200 -14.44 -5.90 -8.00
C ARG A 200 -13.52 -4.80 -8.51
N ILE A 201 -13.98 -4.12 -9.55
CA ILE A 201 -13.32 -2.94 -10.09
C ILE A 201 -14.27 -1.74 -9.96
N LEU A 202 -13.76 -0.68 -9.36
CA LEU A 202 -14.47 0.58 -9.16
C LEU A 202 -13.77 1.69 -9.96
N VAL A 203 -14.49 2.74 -10.27
CA VAL A 203 -13.97 3.94 -10.92
C VAL A 203 -14.17 5.14 -10.02
N LEU A 204 -13.10 5.84 -9.67
CA LEU A 204 -13.16 7.12 -8.96
C LEU A 204 -13.14 8.25 -9.99
N LYS A 205 -14.25 8.95 -10.09
CA LYS A 205 -14.43 10.09 -11.02
C LYS A 205 -15.16 11.22 -10.32
N GLU A 206 -14.65 12.44 -10.44
CA GLU A 206 -15.26 13.67 -9.89
C GLU A 206 -15.62 13.54 -8.38
N GLY A 207 -14.71 12.89 -7.63
CA GLY A 207 -14.89 12.67 -6.18
C GLY A 207 -15.92 11.60 -5.80
N LYS A 208 -16.46 10.84 -6.75
CA LYS A 208 -17.45 9.77 -6.51
C LYS A 208 -16.93 8.41 -6.98
N LEU A 209 -17.35 7.33 -6.30
CA LEU A 209 -17.07 5.95 -6.68
C LEU A 209 -18.24 5.35 -7.45
N PHE A 210 -17.92 4.68 -8.54
CA PHE A 210 -18.86 3.93 -9.36
C PHE A 210 -18.36 2.50 -9.54
N GLU A 211 -19.23 1.52 -9.58
CA GLU A 211 -18.85 0.17 -10.03
C GLU A 211 -18.57 0.22 -11.54
N LYS A 212 -17.48 -0.44 -11.94
CA LYS A 212 -17.19 -0.59 -13.37
C LYS A 212 -18.13 -1.68 -13.92
N GLU A 213 -18.97 -1.31 -14.85
CA GLU A 213 -19.75 -2.27 -15.62
C GLU A 213 -18.80 -3.16 -16.43
N SER A 214 -19.06 -4.46 -16.39
CA SER A 214 -18.27 -5.52 -17.07
C SER A 214 -18.38 -5.44 -18.56
#